data_5a39c160fbbd4f761187e01ecfa348e1
#
_entry.id   5a39c160fbbd4f761187e01ecfa348e1
#
_cell.length_a   1.000
_cell.length_b   1.000
_cell.length_c   1.000
_cell.angle_alpha   90.00
_cell.angle_beta   90.00
_cell.angle_gamma   90.00
#
_symmetry.space_group_name_H-M   'P 1'
#
loop_
_entity.id
_entity.type
_entity.pdbx_description
1 polymer ?
#
loop_
_entity_poly.entity_id
_entity_poly.type
_entity_poly.pdbx_seq_one_letter_code
_entity_poly.pdbx_strand_id
1 'polypeptide(L)'
;MKIAVYNIAYGTGSPKGEARRLITGHHYLAAPERPLRKIGTFFQGENPDIIGLLETDLGSPRTHGVNQAEVLAGLTGLTPVWFRKYAPDSKLLSLPYWRSQGNAVLVPEREPDAAAGFMPCGMKKLVLSVRSCGIRFFLVHLALTYPVRQMQIRWLAETLESVKEPMILAGDFNTFRQKNIRHR
;
A
#
# COMPACT_ATOMS: atom_id res chain seq x y z
N MET A 1 -6.43 11.53 16.79
CA MET A 1 -6.03 10.41 15.90
C MET A 1 -5.21 10.97 14.73
N LYS A 2 -4.03 10.43 14.49
CA LYS A 2 -3.12 10.78 13.41
C LYS A 2 -2.96 9.58 12.49
N ILE A 3 -3.21 9.75 11.20
CA ILE A 3 -3.10 8.68 10.20
C ILE A 3 -2.02 9.07 9.20
N ALA A 4 -1.10 8.17 8.91
CA ALA A 4 -0.10 8.31 7.86
C ALA A 4 -0.35 7.27 6.75
N VAL A 5 -0.25 7.68 5.49
CA VAL A 5 -0.28 6.76 4.34
C VAL A 5 0.93 7.03 3.47
N TYR A 6 1.66 5.96 3.15
CA TYR A 6 2.90 6.09 2.39
C TYR A 6 3.09 4.95 1.38
N ASN A 7 3.39 5.30 0.14
CA ASN A 7 3.81 4.32 -0.86
C ASN A 7 5.33 4.14 -0.73
N ILE A 8 5.74 2.97 -0.25
CA ILE A 8 7.17 2.68 0.02
C ILE A 8 7.92 2.13 -1.20
N ALA A 9 7.20 1.92 -2.33
CA ALA A 9 7.79 1.43 -3.58
C ALA A 9 8.70 0.20 -3.38
N TYR A 10 8.25 -0.77 -2.60
CA TYR A 10 8.99 -1.98 -2.22
C TYR A 10 10.35 -1.72 -1.56
N GLY A 11 10.53 -0.56 -0.94
CA GLY A 11 11.80 -0.17 -0.30
C GLY A 11 12.94 0.16 -1.28
N THR A 12 12.63 0.28 -2.57
CA THR A 12 13.65 0.53 -3.60
C THR A 12 14.29 1.92 -3.50
N GLY A 13 13.67 2.83 -2.75
CA GLY A 13 14.03 4.24 -2.68
C GLY A 13 13.56 4.99 -3.93
N SER A 14 13.20 6.26 -3.77
CA SER A 14 12.83 7.10 -4.92
C SER A 14 14.04 7.90 -5.36
N PRO A 15 14.67 7.59 -6.52
CA PRO A 15 15.76 8.39 -7.04
C PRO A 15 15.22 9.74 -7.51
N LYS A 16 15.88 10.83 -7.11
CA LYS A 16 15.59 12.17 -7.65
C LYS A 16 16.03 12.21 -9.11
N GLY A 17 15.08 12.33 -10.06
CA GLY A 17 15.31 12.51 -11.49
C GLY A 17 15.19 11.24 -12.35
N GLU A 18 14.74 11.41 -13.61
CA GLU A 18 14.49 10.31 -14.56
C GLU A 18 15.75 9.51 -14.92
N ALA A 19 16.90 10.17 -15.08
CA ALA A 19 18.18 9.52 -15.38
C ALA A 19 18.63 8.55 -14.26
N ARG A 20 18.33 8.85 -12.99
CA ARG A 20 18.65 7.96 -11.86
C ARG A 20 17.74 6.73 -11.78
N ARG A 21 16.52 6.79 -12.33
CA ARG A 21 15.62 5.62 -12.40
C ARG A 21 16.22 4.49 -13.23
N LEU A 22 16.92 4.80 -14.30
CA LEU A 22 17.62 3.81 -15.14
C LEU A 22 18.79 3.17 -14.38
N ILE A 23 19.51 3.94 -13.56
CA ILE A 23 20.67 3.46 -12.80
C ILE A 23 20.23 2.64 -11.57
N THR A 24 19.06 2.94 -10.98
CA THR A 24 18.55 2.25 -9.78
C THR A 24 17.59 1.11 -10.09
N GLY A 25 17.42 0.74 -11.36
CA GLY A 25 16.60 -0.41 -11.77
C GLY A 25 16.99 -1.72 -11.07
N HIS A 26 18.27 -1.89 -10.69
CA HIS A 26 18.73 -3.03 -9.89
C HIS A 26 18.13 -3.07 -8.46
N HIS A 27 17.66 -1.95 -7.89
CA HIS A 27 16.95 -1.92 -6.60
C HIS A 27 15.59 -2.63 -6.67
N TYR A 28 15.04 -2.83 -7.87
CA TYR A 28 13.87 -3.71 -8.06
C TYR A 28 14.20 -5.18 -7.83
N LEU A 29 15.46 -5.57 -7.95
CA LEU A 29 15.95 -6.93 -7.70
C LEU A 29 16.55 -7.09 -6.30
N ALA A 30 17.12 -6.02 -5.72
CA ALA A 30 17.69 -6.00 -4.39
C ALA A 30 17.41 -4.65 -3.72
N ALA A 31 16.46 -4.61 -2.78
CA ALA A 31 16.09 -3.40 -2.07
C ALA A 31 17.06 -3.14 -0.91
N PRO A 32 17.71 -1.97 -0.84
CA PRO A 32 18.59 -1.64 0.27
C PRO A 32 17.77 -1.38 1.56
N GLU A 33 18.30 -1.75 2.72
CA GLU A 33 17.62 -1.52 4.01
C GLU A 33 17.53 -0.03 4.40
N ARG A 34 18.48 0.79 3.94
CA ARG A 34 18.60 2.18 4.36
C ARG A 34 17.34 3.03 4.11
N PRO A 35 16.65 2.96 2.96
CA PRO A 35 15.39 3.67 2.76
C PRO A 35 14.31 3.25 3.74
N LEU A 36 14.18 1.95 4.01
CA LEU A 36 13.17 1.43 4.93
C LEU A 36 13.40 1.93 6.37
N ARG A 37 14.65 1.92 6.84
CA ARG A 37 15.03 2.46 8.16
C ARG A 37 14.73 3.96 8.28
N LYS A 38 14.97 4.75 7.24
CA LYS A 38 14.62 6.18 7.21
C LYS A 38 13.11 6.41 7.32
N ILE A 39 12.31 5.59 6.63
CA ILE A 39 10.84 5.63 6.74
C ILE A 39 10.42 5.29 8.17
N GLY A 40 11.00 4.27 8.78
CA GLY A 40 10.74 3.89 10.18
C GLY A 40 11.07 5.03 11.16
N THR A 41 12.25 5.65 11.04
CA THR A 41 12.65 6.81 11.86
C THR A 41 11.68 7.99 11.68
N PHE A 42 11.23 8.25 10.46
CA PHE A 42 10.22 9.28 10.20
C PHE A 42 8.91 8.97 10.95
N PHE A 43 8.40 7.74 10.86
CA PHE A 43 7.19 7.34 11.56
C PHE A 43 7.34 7.37 13.08
N GLN A 44 8.51 7.02 13.64
CA GLN A 44 8.79 7.17 15.07
C GLN A 44 8.69 8.64 15.52
N GLY A 45 9.23 9.58 14.72
CA GLY A 45 9.14 11.01 15.02
C GLY A 45 7.74 11.58 14.89
N GLU A 46 6.98 11.11 13.90
CA GLU A 46 5.60 11.56 13.67
C GLU A 46 4.59 10.90 14.61
N ASN A 47 4.88 9.73 15.14
CA ASN A 47 4.04 8.95 16.04
C ASN A 47 2.56 8.85 15.60
N PRO A 48 2.27 8.29 14.42
CA PRO A 48 0.90 8.11 13.95
C PRO A 48 0.20 6.95 14.68
N ASP A 49 -1.13 7.05 14.85
CA ASP A 49 -1.96 5.99 15.42
C ASP A 49 -2.19 4.86 14.41
N ILE A 50 -2.31 5.19 13.11
CA ILE A 50 -2.51 4.23 12.02
C ILE A 50 -1.54 4.56 10.89
N ILE A 51 -0.86 3.54 10.35
CA ILE A 51 0.04 3.68 9.18
C ILE A 51 -0.44 2.77 8.04
N GLY A 52 -0.86 3.35 6.92
CA GLY A 52 -1.13 2.64 5.67
C GLY A 52 0.13 2.57 4.80
N LEU A 53 0.55 1.38 4.43
CA LEU A 53 1.72 1.11 3.60
C LEU A 53 1.31 0.52 2.26
N LEU A 54 1.66 1.18 1.17
CA LEU A 54 1.43 0.71 -0.19
C LEU A 54 2.74 0.23 -0.82
N GLU A 55 2.62 -0.74 -1.74
CA GLU A 55 3.77 -1.36 -2.42
C GLU A 55 4.81 -1.88 -1.43
N THR A 56 4.35 -2.74 -0.52
CA THR A 56 5.17 -3.39 0.51
C THR A 56 5.68 -4.73 0.00
N ASP A 57 6.94 -5.04 0.25
CA ASP A 57 7.51 -6.38 0.02
C ASP A 57 7.35 -7.22 1.29
N LEU A 58 6.67 -8.36 1.15
CA LEU A 58 6.33 -9.28 2.24
C LEU A 58 7.33 -10.43 2.36
N GLY A 59 8.59 -10.23 1.94
CA GLY A 59 9.65 -11.23 2.03
C GLY A 59 9.99 -11.92 0.71
N SER A 60 10.20 -11.14 -0.36
CA SER A 60 10.73 -11.67 -1.63
C SER A 60 12.27 -11.82 -1.58
N PRO A 61 12.88 -12.42 -2.62
CA PRO A 61 14.34 -12.39 -2.77
C PRO A 61 14.93 -10.96 -2.77
N ARG A 62 14.15 -9.95 -3.18
CA ARG A 62 14.55 -8.52 -3.17
C ARG A 62 14.94 -8.04 -1.78
N THR A 63 14.25 -8.50 -0.76
CA THR A 63 14.45 -8.12 0.64
C THR A 63 15.14 -9.23 1.45
N HIS A 64 15.75 -10.22 0.76
CA HIS A 64 16.35 -11.40 1.41
C HIS A 64 15.36 -12.13 2.36
N GLY A 65 14.09 -12.19 1.98
CA GLY A 65 13.03 -12.82 2.78
C GLY A 65 12.48 -11.95 3.90
N VAL A 66 12.93 -10.71 4.05
CA VAL A 66 12.46 -9.79 5.10
C VAL A 66 11.14 -9.15 4.71
N ASN A 67 10.14 -9.24 5.59
CA ASN A 67 8.86 -8.55 5.45
C ASN A 67 8.99 -7.10 5.91
N GLN A 68 8.81 -6.15 5.00
CA GLN A 68 8.98 -4.72 5.27
C GLN A 68 7.93 -4.17 6.24
N ALA A 69 6.70 -4.72 6.24
CA ALA A 69 5.66 -4.31 7.18
C ALA A 69 6.03 -4.69 8.62
N GLU A 70 6.59 -5.88 8.83
CA GLU A 70 7.04 -6.34 10.15
C GLU A 70 8.23 -5.52 10.67
N VAL A 71 9.17 -5.15 9.80
CA VAL A 71 10.30 -4.27 10.17
C VAL A 71 9.78 -2.91 10.63
N LEU A 72 8.86 -2.29 9.89
CA LEU A 72 8.30 -0.99 10.26
C LEU A 72 7.43 -1.08 11.53
N ALA A 73 6.69 -2.16 11.70
CA ALA A 73 5.93 -2.45 12.90
C ALA A 73 6.84 -2.54 14.15
N GLY A 74 7.95 -3.27 14.05
CA GLY A 74 8.94 -3.36 15.14
C GLY A 74 9.58 -2.02 15.50
N LEU A 75 9.77 -1.12 14.52
CA LEU A 75 10.29 0.24 14.76
C LEU A 75 9.25 1.17 15.39
N THR A 76 7.96 1.01 15.08
CA THR A 76 6.89 1.91 15.54
C THR A 76 6.14 1.40 16.77
N GLY A 77 6.32 0.14 17.14
CA GLY A 77 5.57 -0.51 18.24
C GLY A 77 4.12 -0.85 17.87
N LEU A 78 3.74 -0.75 16.59
CA LEU A 78 2.41 -1.08 16.08
C LEU A 78 2.35 -2.53 15.61
N THR A 79 1.13 -3.07 15.48
CA THR A 79 0.86 -4.42 14.96
C THR A 79 0.65 -4.37 13.44
N PRO A 80 1.37 -5.19 12.65
CA PRO A 80 1.20 -5.21 11.21
C PRO A 80 0.04 -6.10 10.78
N VAL A 81 -0.82 -5.58 9.93
CA VAL A 81 -1.81 -6.33 9.14
C VAL A 81 -1.45 -6.20 7.69
N TRP A 82 -1.19 -7.29 7.00
CA TRP A 82 -0.79 -7.25 5.60
C TRP A 82 -1.50 -8.31 4.77
N PHE A 83 -1.76 -7.98 3.52
CA PHE A 83 -2.33 -8.88 2.52
C PHE A 83 -1.57 -8.78 1.21
N ARG A 84 -1.52 -9.91 0.50
CA ARG A 84 -0.92 -9.97 -0.84
C ARG A 84 -1.75 -9.17 -1.84
N LYS A 85 -1.07 -8.51 -2.75
CA LYS A 85 -1.66 -7.66 -3.79
C LYS A 85 -2.53 -8.42 -4.79
N TYR A 86 -2.21 -9.68 -5.02
CA TYR A 86 -2.89 -10.54 -6.00
C TYR A 86 -3.83 -11.50 -5.30
N ALA A 87 -5.00 -11.72 -5.92
CA ALA A 87 -5.99 -12.66 -5.43
C ALA A 87 -5.43 -14.11 -5.42
N PRO A 88 -5.96 -15.00 -4.56
CA PRO A 88 -5.42 -16.34 -4.36
C PRO A 88 -5.34 -17.20 -5.64
N ASP A 89 -6.20 -16.96 -6.63
CA ASP A 89 -6.26 -17.63 -7.93
C ASP A 89 -5.32 -17.05 -8.99
N SER A 90 -4.58 -16.00 -8.65
CA SER A 90 -3.69 -15.32 -9.60
C SER A 90 -2.45 -16.15 -9.94
N LYS A 91 -2.21 -16.39 -11.24
CA LYS A 91 -1.00 -17.04 -11.73
C LYS A 91 0.30 -16.29 -11.38
N LEU A 92 0.21 -14.99 -11.05
CA LEU A 92 1.37 -14.20 -10.61
C LEU A 92 1.94 -14.66 -9.28
N LEU A 93 1.17 -15.37 -8.46
CA LEU A 93 1.65 -15.91 -7.19
C LEU A 93 2.68 -17.03 -7.34
N SER A 94 2.81 -17.64 -8.52
CA SER A 94 3.89 -18.59 -8.81
C SER A 94 5.27 -17.94 -8.98
N LEU A 95 5.29 -16.61 -9.19
CA LEU A 95 6.53 -15.86 -9.45
C LEU A 95 7.10 -15.29 -8.13
N PRO A 96 8.40 -15.52 -7.81
CA PRO A 96 8.98 -15.22 -6.49
C PRO A 96 8.82 -13.76 -6.04
N TYR A 97 8.97 -12.79 -6.94
CA TYR A 97 8.86 -11.37 -6.62
C TYR A 97 7.41 -10.92 -6.49
N TRP A 98 6.50 -11.44 -7.32
CA TRP A 98 5.09 -11.05 -7.35
C TRP A 98 4.30 -11.62 -6.17
N ARG A 99 4.58 -12.86 -5.76
CA ARG A 99 3.90 -13.50 -4.62
C ARG A 99 4.09 -12.76 -3.29
N SER A 100 5.16 -11.98 -3.17
CA SER A 100 5.50 -11.21 -1.97
C SER A 100 5.13 -9.73 -2.07
N GLN A 101 4.47 -9.29 -3.14
CA GLN A 101 3.95 -7.92 -3.22
C GLN A 101 2.65 -7.81 -2.45
N GLY A 102 2.53 -6.75 -1.63
CA GLY A 102 1.35 -6.51 -0.83
C GLY A 102 1.16 -5.06 -0.43
N ASN A 103 0.16 -4.85 0.39
CA ASN A 103 -0.06 -3.64 1.16
C ASN A 103 -0.21 -4.02 2.64
N ALA A 104 0.04 -3.06 3.53
CA ALA A 104 -0.09 -3.30 4.96
C ALA A 104 -0.73 -2.10 5.66
N VAL A 105 -1.34 -2.35 6.81
CA VAL A 105 -1.75 -1.33 7.78
C VAL A 105 -1.13 -1.69 9.12
N LEU A 106 -0.50 -0.72 9.75
CA LEU A 106 0.02 -0.88 11.11
C LEU A 106 -0.94 -0.18 12.07
N VAL A 107 -1.33 -0.86 13.13
CA VAL A 107 -2.37 -0.42 14.10
C VAL A 107 -1.95 -0.71 15.53
N PRO A 108 -2.52 -0.01 16.55
CA PRO A 108 -2.18 -0.24 17.95
C PRO A 108 -2.79 -1.53 18.52
N GLU A 109 -3.87 -2.05 17.94
CA GLU A 109 -4.53 -3.27 18.42
C GLU A 109 -3.64 -4.51 18.20
N ARG A 110 -3.58 -5.42 19.19
CA ARG A 110 -2.82 -6.67 19.09
C ARG A 110 -3.47 -7.69 18.17
N GLU A 111 -4.81 -7.75 18.17
CA GLU A 111 -5.63 -8.64 17.35
C GLU A 111 -6.64 -7.82 16.53
N PRO A 112 -6.19 -7.15 15.47
CA PRO A 112 -7.06 -6.27 14.71
C PRO A 112 -8.06 -7.06 13.85
N ASP A 113 -9.33 -6.61 13.84
CA ASP A 113 -10.33 -7.07 12.89
C ASP A 113 -9.99 -6.53 11.50
N ALA A 114 -9.57 -7.44 10.62
CA ALA A 114 -9.06 -7.08 9.30
C ALA A 114 -9.55 -8.01 8.20
N ALA A 115 -9.76 -7.46 7.02
CA ALA A 115 -10.17 -8.18 5.83
C ALA A 115 -9.50 -7.62 4.56
N ALA A 116 -9.43 -8.47 3.54
CA ALA A 116 -9.00 -8.09 2.21
C ALA A 116 -10.13 -8.34 1.20
N GLY A 117 -10.36 -7.35 0.34
CA GLY A 117 -11.22 -7.46 -0.83
C GLY A 117 -10.45 -7.15 -2.11
N PHE A 118 -11.00 -7.54 -3.25
CA PHE A 118 -10.38 -7.28 -4.54
C PHE A 118 -11.36 -6.60 -5.48
N MET A 119 -11.00 -5.42 -5.97
CA MET A 119 -11.74 -4.72 -7.00
C MET A 119 -11.83 -5.55 -8.29
N PRO A 120 -12.88 -5.41 -9.11
CA PRO A 120 -13.16 -6.31 -10.24
C PRO A 120 -12.14 -6.22 -11.37
N CYS A 121 -11.44 -5.08 -11.51
CA CYS A 121 -10.58 -4.83 -12.66
C CYS A 121 -9.25 -4.16 -12.28
N GLY A 122 -8.28 -4.21 -13.22
CA GLY A 122 -6.94 -3.64 -13.06
C GLY A 122 -5.94 -4.57 -12.40
N MET A 123 -4.69 -4.12 -12.27
CA MET A 123 -3.63 -4.86 -11.58
C MET A 123 -3.49 -4.48 -10.10
N LYS A 124 -3.97 -3.29 -9.73
CA LYS A 124 -4.01 -2.78 -8.37
C LYS A 124 -5.43 -2.97 -7.86
N LYS A 125 -5.75 -4.15 -7.33
CA LYS A 125 -7.12 -4.53 -6.96
C LYS A 125 -7.36 -4.60 -5.46
N LEU A 126 -6.30 -4.76 -4.65
CA LEU A 126 -6.41 -5.00 -3.23
C LEU A 126 -7.02 -3.80 -2.51
N VAL A 127 -8.09 -4.05 -1.78
CA VAL A 127 -8.68 -3.18 -0.77
C VAL A 127 -8.44 -3.84 0.58
N LEU A 128 -7.68 -3.19 1.43
CA LEU A 128 -7.40 -3.68 2.77
C LEU A 128 -8.30 -2.91 3.75
N SER A 129 -9.04 -3.62 4.60
CA SER A 129 -9.94 -3.06 5.60
C SER A 129 -9.46 -3.47 6.99
N VAL A 130 -9.30 -2.52 7.90
CA VAL A 130 -8.92 -2.77 9.29
C VAL A 130 -9.77 -1.92 10.22
N ARG A 131 -10.29 -2.53 11.29
CA ARG A 131 -10.95 -1.79 12.37
C ARG A 131 -9.91 -1.39 13.41
N SER A 132 -9.76 -0.08 13.62
CA SER A 132 -8.78 0.47 14.54
C SER A 132 -9.22 1.83 15.05
N CYS A 133 -8.89 2.15 16.30
CA CYS A 133 -9.18 3.45 16.92
C CYS A 133 -10.66 3.89 16.80
N GLY A 134 -11.60 2.94 16.80
CA GLY A 134 -13.04 3.20 16.70
C GLY A 134 -13.56 3.51 15.30
N ILE A 135 -12.76 3.32 14.26
CA ILE A 135 -13.14 3.48 12.85
C ILE A 135 -12.84 2.24 12.02
N ARG A 136 -13.47 2.11 10.84
CA ARG A 136 -13.05 1.20 9.77
C ARG A 136 -12.13 1.94 8.81
N PHE A 137 -10.86 1.58 8.80
CA PHE A 137 -9.87 2.16 7.88
C PHE A 137 -9.74 1.31 6.63
N PHE A 138 -9.91 1.93 5.46
CA PHE A 138 -9.73 1.30 4.16
C PHE A 138 -8.48 1.84 3.48
N LEU A 139 -7.59 0.94 3.07
CA LEU A 139 -6.38 1.28 2.31
C LEU A 139 -6.51 0.77 0.88
N VAL A 140 -6.37 1.68 -0.09
CA VAL A 140 -6.49 1.39 -1.52
C VAL A 140 -5.31 1.92 -2.32
N HIS A 141 -5.02 1.26 -3.43
CA HIS A 141 -4.07 1.75 -4.44
C HIS A 141 -4.71 1.59 -5.82
N LEU A 142 -5.21 2.69 -6.38
CA LEU A 142 -5.98 2.66 -7.62
C LEU A 142 -5.09 2.59 -8.87
N ALA A 143 -5.70 2.19 -9.98
CA ALA A 143 -5.04 2.08 -11.28
C ALA A 143 -4.56 3.44 -11.82
N LEU A 144 -3.45 3.41 -12.55
CA LEU A 144 -2.91 4.59 -13.24
C LEU A 144 -3.79 5.05 -14.40
N THR A 145 -4.40 4.10 -15.12
CA THR A 145 -5.22 4.39 -16.29
C THR A 145 -6.60 4.90 -15.89
N TYR A 146 -7.03 6.00 -16.48
CA TYR A 146 -8.28 6.67 -16.13
C TYR A 146 -9.52 5.76 -16.23
N PRO A 147 -9.77 5.00 -17.32
CA PRO A 147 -10.97 4.16 -17.41
C PRO A 147 -11.06 3.11 -16.30
N VAL A 148 -9.94 2.41 -16.03
CA VAL A 148 -9.90 1.38 -14.98
C VAL A 148 -10.11 2.01 -13.60
N ARG A 149 -9.49 3.16 -13.35
CA ARG A 149 -9.64 3.89 -12.09
C ARG A 149 -11.09 4.33 -11.86
N GLN A 150 -11.81 4.81 -12.89
CA GLN A 150 -13.22 5.16 -12.77
C GLN A 150 -14.11 3.96 -12.41
N MET A 151 -13.84 2.81 -13.00
CA MET A 151 -14.54 1.56 -12.63
C MET A 151 -14.26 1.15 -11.18
N GLN A 152 -13.01 1.28 -10.74
CA GLN A 152 -12.61 0.99 -9.35
C GLN A 152 -13.28 1.95 -8.36
N ILE A 153 -13.32 3.26 -8.66
CA ILE A 153 -13.99 4.26 -7.81
C ILE A 153 -15.49 3.97 -7.68
N ARG A 154 -16.15 3.64 -8.79
CA ARG A 154 -17.59 3.30 -8.77
C ARG A 154 -17.85 2.07 -7.89
N TRP A 155 -17.08 1.00 -8.10
CA TRP A 155 -17.18 -0.21 -7.28
C TRP A 155 -16.93 0.07 -5.79
N LEU A 156 -15.93 0.91 -5.47
CA LEU A 156 -15.66 1.32 -4.08
C LEU A 156 -16.84 2.07 -3.49
N ALA A 157 -17.44 3.04 -4.21
CA ALA A 157 -18.59 3.79 -3.74
C ALA A 157 -19.76 2.84 -3.39
N GLU A 158 -20.12 1.93 -4.31
CA GLU A 158 -21.17 0.94 -4.10
C GLU A 158 -20.87 0.01 -2.91
N THR A 159 -19.62 -0.45 -2.78
CA THR A 159 -19.21 -1.35 -1.69
C THR A 159 -19.25 -0.65 -0.33
N LEU A 160 -18.82 0.61 -0.26
CA LEU A 160 -18.72 1.36 0.99
C LEU A 160 -20.07 1.89 1.48
N GLU A 161 -21.10 2.02 0.64
CA GLU A 161 -22.46 2.40 1.04
C GLU A 161 -23.06 1.48 2.12
N SER A 162 -22.66 0.21 2.13
CA SER A 162 -23.10 -0.78 3.13
C SER A 162 -22.46 -0.63 4.51
N VAL A 163 -21.36 0.11 4.61
CA VAL A 163 -20.62 0.31 5.86
C VAL A 163 -21.35 1.31 6.75
N LYS A 164 -21.76 0.89 7.94
CA LYS A 164 -22.56 1.71 8.88
C LYS A 164 -21.73 2.33 10.00
N GLU A 165 -20.50 1.89 10.17
CA GLU A 165 -19.58 2.45 11.16
C GLU A 165 -18.79 3.64 10.59
N PRO A 166 -18.25 4.53 11.42
CA PRO A 166 -17.38 5.60 10.98
C PRO A 166 -16.20 5.02 10.18
N MET A 167 -15.92 5.59 9.00
CA MET A 167 -14.88 5.05 8.14
C MET A 167 -13.98 6.13 7.54
N ILE A 168 -12.75 5.73 7.22
CA ILE A 168 -11.80 6.51 6.45
C ILE A 168 -11.29 5.67 5.29
N LEU A 169 -11.42 6.20 4.08
CA LEU A 169 -10.80 5.65 2.87
C LEU A 169 -9.56 6.47 2.52
N ALA A 170 -8.41 5.85 2.52
CA ALA A 170 -7.14 6.50 2.20
C ALA A 170 -6.27 5.63 1.30
N GLY A 171 -5.27 6.23 0.65
CA GLY A 171 -4.37 5.49 -0.23
C GLY A 171 -3.83 6.33 -1.39
N ASP A 172 -3.31 5.64 -2.39
CA ASP A 172 -2.84 6.25 -3.63
C ASP A 172 -3.93 6.17 -4.71
N PHE A 173 -4.65 7.27 -4.90
CA PHE A 173 -5.74 7.37 -5.88
C PHE A 173 -5.25 7.56 -7.31
N ASN A 174 -3.96 7.78 -7.52
CA ASN A 174 -3.35 8.00 -8.85
C ASN A 174 -4.07 9.08 -9.67
N THR A 175 -4.56 10.12 -9.01
CA THR A 175 -5.23 11.26 -9.66
C THR A 175 -4.19 12.25 -10.14
N PHE A 176 -3.91 12.21 -11.44
CA PHE A 176 -3.07 13.22 -12.08
C PHE A 176 -3.96 14.38 -12.56
N ARG A 177 -3.58 15.62 -12.26
CA ARG A 177 -4.22 16.80 -12.81
C ARG A 177 -4.04 16.78 -14.32
N GLN A 178 -5.09 16.51 -15.10
CA GLN A 178 -5.05 16.73 -16.55
C GLN A 178 -4.82 18.23 -16.78
N LYS A 179 -3.62 18.60 -17.22
CA LYS A 179 -3.38 19.92 -17.78
C LYS A 179 -4.24 20.06 -19.02
N ASN A 180 -5.27 20.92 -18.91
CA ASN A 180 -6.02 21.53 -19.99
C ASN A 180 -6.35 20.64 -21.20
N ILE A 181 -7.48 19.95 -21.16
CA ILE A 181 -8.26 19.75 -22.39
C ILE A 181 -8.88 21.14 -22.67
N ARG A 182 -8.22 21.94 -23.51
CA ARG A 182 -8.88 23.07 -24.16
C ARG A 182 -9.93 22.46 -25.09
N HIS A 183 -11.18 22.57 -24.72
CA HIS A 183 -12.27 22.42 -25.65
C HIS A 183 -12.10 23.49 -26.73
N ARG A 184 -11.76 23.06 -27.95
CA ARG A 184 -11.97 23.84 -29.15
C ARG A 184 -13.36 23.54 -29.69
#